data_bc7bce0dac5fc4b6a8b5ddee80d9975f
#
_entry.id   bc7bce0dac5fc4b6a8b5ddee80d9975f
#
_cell.length_a   1.000
_cell.length_b   1.000
_cell.length_c   1.000
_cell.angle_alpha   90.00
_cell.angle_beta   90.00
_cell.angle_gamma   90.00
#
_symmetry.space_group_name_H-M   'P 1'
#
loop_
_entity.id
_entity.type
_entity.pdbx_description
1 polymer ?
#
loop_
_entity_poly.entity_id
_entity_poly.type
_entity_poly.pdbx_seq_one_letter_code
_entity_poly.pdbx_strand_id
1 'polypeptide(L)'
;DLDYTTAITLILVGIVGGMVIAAIGSGGAFVPTPAMITLGAPGIVAVASHICHKFPKALVGAIKRNKYGQVDVKLGLVLGVFAEAGVLFGKHVMTDIKNSFGAVGTDLYVSAMFVVTLAIVGGFVFKDYRKLKALDDAGNGEEQAAPLTKLARWVQSVKIPGTMIYSKGAQAELSVLFLVPIGFATGFLASAIAVGGFIGVPAMIYILGLPAIMASATELVIAFIMGLGGTIFYGLEGVVDIRLAMLILLGSLFGVQLGAIGTTYVKDYQVKFTMAVIML
;
A
#
# COMPACT_ATOMS: atom_id res chain seq x y z
N ASP A 1 -10.72 -8.53 25.40
CA ASP A 1 -12.04 -7.89 25.54
C ASP A 1 -11.99 -6.49 24.95
N LEU A 2 -13.00 -6.18 24.10
CA LEU A 2 -13.16 -4.84 23.51
C LEU A 2 -13.87 -3.95 24.54
N ASP A 3 -13.09 -3.27 25.37
CA ASP A 3 -13.58 -2.22 26.24
C ASP A 3 -13.70 -0.86 25.48
N TYR A 4 -14.33 0.12 26.11
CA TYR A 4 -14.53 1.44 25.51
C TYR A 4 -13.21 2.12 25.13
N THR A 5 -12.16 1.93 25.93
CA THR A 5 -10.83 2.50 25.69
C THR A 5 -10.21 1.91 24.43
N THR A 6 -10.24 0.59 24.30
CA THR A 6 -9.76 -0.13 23.10
C THR A 6 -10.55 0.29 21.85
N ALA A 7 -11.89 0.42 21.95
CA ALA A 7 -12.71 0.84 20.82
C ALA A 7 -12.36 2.27 20.35
N ILE A 8 -12.22 3.24 21.27
CA ILE A 8 -11.81 4.60 20.94
C ILE A 8 -10.40 4.62 20.33
N THR A 9 -9.46 3.87 20.90
CA THR A 9 -8.09 3.76 20.38
C THR A 9 -8.09 3.24 18.95
N LEU A 10 -8.87 2.20 18.64
CA LEU A 10 -8.97 1.64 17.28
C LEU A 10 -9.57 2.63 16.29
N ILE A 11 -10.56 3.43 16.69
CA ILE A 11 -11.13 4.50 15.84
C ILE A 11 -10.06 5.58 15.55
N LEU A 12 -9.31 6.04 16.56
CA LEU A 12 -8.24 7.02 16.38
C LEU A 12 -7.11 6.48 15.49
N VAL A 13 -6.70 5.24 15.71
CA VAL A 13 -5.75 4.52 14.84
C VAL A 13 -6.28 4.45 13.42
N GLY A 14 -7.59 4.20 13.25
CA GLY A 14 -8.26 4.23 11.97
C GLY A 14 -8.17 5.60 11.28
N ILE A 15 -8.41 6.70 11.99
CA ILE A 15 -8.31 8.07 11.44
C ILE A 15 -6.90 8.33 10.93
N VAL A 16 -5.88 8.10 11.76
CA VAL A 16 -4.47 8.30 11.37
C VAL A 16 -4.09 7.41 10.20
N GLY A 17 -4.38 6.10 10.28
CA GLY A 17 -4.11 5.16 9.20
C GLY A 17 -4.85 5.50 7.90
N GLY A 18 -6.07 6.03 8.00
CA GLY A 18 -6.84 6.51 6.85
C GLY A 18 -6.21 7.75 6.18
N MET A 19 -5.75 8.72 6.96
CA MET A 19 -5.04 9.91 6.43
C MET A 19 -3.77 9.49 5.69
N VAL A 20 -2.98 8.62 6.30
CA VAL A 20 -1.73 8.12 5.73
C VAL A 20 -1.97 7.34 4.46
N ILE A 21 -2.95 6.41 4.43
CA ILE A 21 -3.23 5.62 3.23
C ILE A 21 -3.68 6.48 2.05
N ALA A 22 -4.44 7.53 2.31
CA ALA A 22 -4.88 8.44 1.26
C ALA A 22 -3.74 9.30 0.70
N ALA A 23 -2.73 9.62 1.52
CA ALA A 23 -1.59 10.42 1.11
C ALA A 23 -0.53 9.60 0.35
N ILE A 24 -0.17 8.43 0.87
CA ILE A 24 0.95 7.62 0.37
C ILE A 24 0.54 6.28 -0.26
N GLY A 25 -0.75 6.04 -0.43
CA GLY A 25 -1.28 4.76 -0.93
C GLY A 25 -1.51 3.75 0.20
N SER A 26 -1.57 2.46 -0.14
CA SER A 26 -1.93 1.41 0.83
C SER A 26 -0.91 1.18 1.96
N GLY A 27 0.17 1.95 1.99
CA GLY A 27 1.20 1.90 3.04
C GLY A 27 0.72 2.28 4.45
N GLY A 28 -0.46 2.88 4.61
CA GLY A 28 -1.02 3.26 5.92
C GLY A 28 -1.38 2.11 6.86
N ALA A 29 -1.18 0.88 6.44
CA ALA A 29 -1.44 -0.33 7.22
C ALA A 29 -0.44 -0.57 8.36
N PHE A 30 0.71 0.08 8.34
CA PHE A 30 1.74 -0.07 9.38
C PHE A 30 1.26 0.44 10.77
N VAL A 31 0.25 1.29 10.84
CA VAL A 31 -0.34 1.76 12.10
C VAL A 31 -1.39 0.78 12.64
N PRO A 32 -2.45 0.41 11.88
CA PRO A 32 -3.51 -0.45 12.41
C PRO A 32 -3.09 -1.89 12.72
N THR A 33 -2.22 -2.52 11.92
CA THR A 33 -1.84 -3.93 12.16
C THR A 33 -1.03 -4.10 13.43
N PRO A 34 0.08 -3.37 13.67
CA PRO A 34 0.78 -3.43 14.95
C PRO A 34 -0.09 -3.01 16.13
N ALA A 35 -0.94 -1.99 15.98
CA ALA A 35 -1.85 -1.57 17.04
C ALA A 35 -2.80 -2.70 17.46
N MET A 36 -3.39 -3.44 16.51
CA MET A 36 -4.22 -4.60 16.84
C MET A 36 -3.43 -5.71 17.55
N ILE A 37 -2.18 -5.98 17.11
CA ILE A 37 -1.31 -6.98 17.76
C ILE A 37 -0.99 -6.55 19.19
N THR A 38 -0.63 -5.28 19.40
CA THR A 38 -0.34 -4.71 20.73
C THR A 38 -1.57 -4.78 21.66
N LEU A 39 -2.77 -4.68 21.11
CA LEU A 39 -4.04 -4.84 21.83
C LEU A 39 -4.43 -6.32 22.05
N GLY A 40 -3.55 -7.26 21.70
CA GLY A 40 -3.70 -8.69 21.96
C GLY A 40 -4.37 -9.50 20.86
N ALA A 41 -4.57 -8.94 19.66
CA ALA A 41 -5.06 -9.71 18.53
C ALA A 41 -3.94 -10.58 17.94
N PRO A 42 -4.16 -11.89 17.68
CA PRO A 42 -3.18 -12.71 16.96
C PRO A 42 -2.81 -12.12 15.60
N GLY A 43 -1.54 -12.24 15.18
CA GLY A 43 -1.03 -11.61 13.96
C GLY A 43 -1.87 -11.91 12.72
N ILE A 44 -2.31 -13.17 12.54
CA ILE A 44 -3.18 -13.54 11.41
C ILE A 44 -4.54 -12.83 11.47
N VAL A 45 -5.13 -12.67 12.68
CA VAL A 45 -6.41 -11.97 12.87
C VAL A 45 -6.25 -10.48 12.61
N ALA A 46 -5.14 -9.88 13.07
CA ALA A 46 -4.82 -8.48 12.83
C ALA A 46 -4.66 -8.20 11.33
N VAL A 47 -3.91 -9.04 10.60
CA VAL A 47 -3.72 -8.92 9.15
C VAL A 47 -5.04 -9.12 8.40
N ALA A 48 -5.79 -10.17 8.72
CA ALA A 48 -7.06 -10.50 8.05
C ALA A 48 -8.11 -9.39 8.26
N SER A 49 -8.26 -8.91 9.50
CA SER A 49 -9.21 -7.83 9.84
C SER A 49 -8.78 -6.50 9.20
N HIS A 50 -7.46 -6.26 9.09
CA HIS A 50 -6.95 -5.11 8.37
C HIS A 50 -7.28 -5.19 6.87
N ILE A 51 -7.07 -6.32 6.21
CA ILE A 51 -7.41 -6.52 4.80
C ILE A 51 -8.90 -6.31 4.58
N CYS A 52 -9.74 -6.80 5.49
CA CYS A 52 -11.19 -6.64 5.41
C CYS A 52 -11.63 -5.17 5.40
N HIS A 53 -11.13 -4.33 6.30
CA HIS A 53 -11.52 -2.91 6.30
C HIS A 53 -10.81 -2.10 5.21
N LYS A 54 -9.78 -2.65 4.56
CA LYS A 54 -8.96 -1.97 3.57
C LYS A 54 -9.73 -1.68 2.28
N PHE A 55 -10.51 -2.66 1.77
CA PHE A 55 -11.15 -2.49 0.46
C PHE A 55 -12.18 -1.33 0.43
N PRO A 56 -13.09 -1.13 1.41
CA PRO A 56 -14.05 -0.03 1.32
C PRO A 56 -13.36 1.34 1.44
N LYS A 57 -12.37 1.48 2.33
CA LYS A 57 -11.65 2.76 2.45
C LYS A 57 -10.78 3.07 1.22
N ALA A 58 -10.18 2.05 0.60
CA ALA A 58 -9.38 2.21 -0.61
C ALA A 58 -10.26 2.62 -1.79
N LEU A 59 -11.48 2.08 -1.91
CA LEU A 59 -12.44 2.50 -2.91
C LEU A 59 -12.82 3.98 -2.75
N VAL A 60 -13.15 4.41 -1.53
CA VAL A 60 -13.48 5.82 -1.25
C VAL A 60 -12.31 6.73 -1.61
N GLY A 61 -11.08 6.36 -1.21
CA GLY A 61 -9.87 7.10 -1.55
C GLY A 61 -9.60 7.16 -3.05
N ALA A 62 -9.72 6.02 -3.76
CA ALA A 62 -9.52 5.92 -5.21
C ALA A 62 -10.51 6.79 -5.97
N ILE A 63 -11.81 6.74 -5.63
CA ILE A 63 -12.86 7.57 -6.25
C ILE A 63 -12.55 9.05 -6.04
N LYS A 64 -12.19 9.46 -4.82
CA LYS A 64 -11.91 10.86 -4.50
C LYS A 64 -10.68 11.37 -5.23
N ARG A 65 -9.57 10.61 -5.22
CA ARG A 65 -8.34 10.99 -5.92
C ARG A 65 -8.46 10.91 -7.43
N ASN A 66 -9.34 10.03 -7.96
CA ASN A 66 -9.63 10.00 -9.39
C ASN A 66 -10.32 11.30 -9.87
N LYS A 67 -11.16 11.93 -9.02
CA LYS A 67 -11.74 13.25 -9.32
C LYS A 67 -10.67 14.35 -9.47
N TYR A 68 -9.52 14.17 -8.82
CA TYR A 68 -8.35 15.06 -8.95
C TYR A 68 -7.43 14.69 -10.11
N GLY A 69 -7.79 13.69 -10.91
CA GLY A 69 -6.99 13.22 -12.04
C GLY A 69 -5.71 12.47 -11.67
N GLN A 70 -5.56 12.06 -10.41
CA GLN A 70 -4.35 11.46 -9.86
C GLN A 70 -4.26 9.93 -10.02
N VAL A 71 -5.31 9.26 -10.54
CA VAL A 71 -5.38 7.80 -10.59
C VAL A 71 -5.19 7.28 -12.02
N ASP A 72 -4.33 6.30 -12.19
CA ASP A 72 -4.27 5.46 -13.39
C ASP A 72 -5.09 4.18 -13.14
N VAL A 73 -6.39 4.26 -13.42
CA VAL A 73 -7.33 3.16 -13.16
C VAL A 73 -6.94 1.90 -13.92
N LYS A 74 -6.55 2.03 -15.19
CA LYS A 74 -6.21 0.89 -16.04
C LYS A 74 -4.99 0.13 -15.51
N LEU A 75 -3.94 0.86 -15.18
CA LEU A 75 -2.74 0.29 -14.56
C LEU A 75 -3.05 -0.36 -13.21
N GLY A 76 -3.85 0.33 -12.36
CA GLY A 76 -4.27 -0.17 -11.06
C GLY A 76 -5.07 -1.47 -11.13
N LEU A 77 -5.98 -1.60 -12.12
CA LEU A 77 -6.75 -2.83 -12.33
C LEU A 77 -5.84 -3.99 -12.75
N VAL A 78 -4.93 -3.77 -13.69
CA VAL A 78 -4.01 -4.82 -14.16
C VAL A 78 -3.07 -5.27 -13.04
N LEU A 79 -2.44 -4.35 -12.33
CA LEU A 79 -1.61 -4.67 -11.17
C LEU A 79 -2.41 -5.37 -10.06
N GLY A 80 -3.66 -4.93 -9.83
CA GLY A 80 -4.55 -5.51 -8.84
C GLY A 80 -4.88 -6.98 -9.09
N VAL A 81 -5.11 -7.37 -10.34
CA VAL A 81 -5.33 -8.78 -10.70
C VAL A 81 -4.11 -9.65 -10.37
N PHE A 82 -2.91 -9.18 -10.68
CA PHE A 82 -1.68 -9.91 -10.31
C PHE A 82 -1.40 -9.87 -8.80
N ALA A 83 -1.79 -8.78 -8.14
CA ALA A 83 -1.68 -8.68 -6.68
C ALA A 83 -2.61 -9.70 -5.99
N GLU A 84 -3.78 -9.99 -6.57
CA GLU A 84 -4.68 -11.00 -6.02
C GLU A 84 -4.06 -12.40 -6.03
N ALA A 85 -3.33 -12.76 -7.08
CA ALA A 85 -2.55 -14.01 -7.10
C ALA A 85 -1.49 -14.05 -5.99
N GLY A 86 -0.84 -12.90 -5.74
CA GLY A 86 0.11 -12.75 -4.64
C GLY A 86 -0.55 -12.88 -3.26
N VAL A 87 -1.76 -12.32 -3.08
CA VAL A 87 -2.55 -12.45 -1.85
C VAL A 87 -2.90 -13.91 -1.58
N LEU A 88 -3.36 -14.65 -2.58
CA LEU A 88 -3.67 -16.07 -2.46
C LEU A 88 -2.45 -16.88 -2.02
N PHE A 89 -1.32 -16.68 -2.68
CA PHE A 89 -0.09 -17.39 -2.35
C PHE A 89 0.39 -17.08 -0.93
N GLY A 90 0.45 -15.79 -0.56
CA GLY A 90 0.92 -15.37 0.76
C GLY A 90 -0.04 -15.77 1.89
N LYS A 91 -1.35 -15.86 1.61
CA LYS A 91 -2.34 -16.41 2.53
C LYS A 91 -2.04 -17.89 2.85
N HIS A 92 -1.70 -18.71 1.85
CA HIS A 92 -1.29 -20.10 2.10
C HIS A 92 -0.06 -20.15 3.00
N VAL A 93 0.97 -19.36 2.73
CA VAL A 93 2.17 -19.26 3.58
C VAL A 93 1.80 -18.89 5.03
N MET A 94 0.92 -17.91 5.22
CA MET A 94 0.47 -17.49 6.56
C MET A 94 -0.30 -18.61 7.27
N THR A 95 -1.15 -19.32 6.56
CA THR A 95 -1.93 -20.45 7.11
C THR A 95 -1.01 -21.62 7.50
N ASP A 96 0.00 -21.93 6.69
CA ASP A 96 0.99 -22.97 6.99
C ASP A 96 1.81 -22.62 8.23
N ILE A 97 2.22 -21.35 8.37
CA ILE A 97 2.91 -20.85 9.58
C ILE A 97 2.00 -20.98 10.81
N LYS A 98 0.73 -20.59 10.69
CA LYS A 98 -0.26 -20.75 11.77
C LYS A 98 -0.40 -22.19 12.20
N ASN A 99 -0.51 -23.12 11.24
CA ASN A 99 -0.71 -24.53 11.51
C ASN A 99 0.54 -25.18 12.13
N SER A 100 1.75 -24.76 11.74
CA SER A 100 3.02 -25.32 12.19
C SER A 100 3.52 -24.72 13.52
N PHE A 101 3.31 -23.42 13.73
CA PHE A 101 3.90 -22.67 14.83
C PHE A 101 2.89 -21.90 15.71
N GLY A 102 1.59 -22.00 15.40
CA GLY A 102 0.50 -21.35 16.14
C GLY A 102 0.52 -19.83 16.08
N ALA A 103 -0.10 -19.19 17.08
CA ALA A 103 -0.21 -17.72 17.15
C ALA A 103 1.16 -17.04 17.28
N VAL A 104 2.04 -17.58 18.13
CA VAL A 104 3.39 -17.02 18.33
C VAL A 104 4.19 -17.02 17.03
N GLY A 105 4.07 -18.07 16.22
CA GLY A 105 4.73 -18.12 14.91
C GLY A 105 4.20 -17.08 13.94
N THR A 106 2.89 -16.84 13.91
CA THR A 106 2.31 -15.80 13.05
C THR A 106 2.70 -14.40 13.51
N ASP A 107 2.75 -14.13 14.81
CA ASP A 107 3.15 -12.82 15.36
C ASP A 107 4.62 -12.53 15.04
N LEU A 108 5.50 -13.52 15.19
CA LEU A 108 6.91 -13.40 14.84
C LEU A 108 7.10 -13.16 13.34
N TYR A 109 6.38 -13.93 12.50
CA TYR A 109 6.45 -13.79 11.04
C TYR A 109 6.01 -12.40 10.59
N VAL A 110 4.84 -11.93 11.06
CA VAL A 110 4.31 -10.60 10.73
C VAL A 110 5.28 -9.52 11.18
N SER A 111 5.75 -9.58 12.42
CA SER A 111 6.69 -8.59 12.98
C SER A 111 8.03 -8.56 12.23
N ALA A 112 8.60 -9.73 11.92
CA ALA A 112 9.84 -9.83 11.17
C ALA A 112 9.68 -9.27 9.74
N MET A 113 8.58 -9.61 9.06
CA MET A 113 8.28 -9.07 7.73
C MET A 113 8.09 -7.56 7.75
N PHE A 114 7.45 -6.99 8.80
CA PHE A 114 7.37 -5.54 8.98
C PHE A 114 8.75 -4.91 9.10
N VAL A 115 9.58 -5.38 10.04
CA VAL A 115 10.91 -4.81 10.28
C VAL A 115 11.79 -4.87 9.02
N VAL A 116 11.86 -6.02 8.37
CA VAL A 116 12.67 -6.21 7.16
C VAL A 116 12.18 -5.30 6.02
N THR A 117 10.86 -5.28 5.79
CA THR A 117 10.28 -4.46 4.70
C THR A 117 10.48 -2.98 4.96
N LEU A 118 10.21 -2.50 6.18
CA LEU A 118 10.36 -1.10 6.53
C LEU A 118 11.83 -0.65 6.45
N ALA A 119 12.77 -1.46 6.94
CA ALA A 119 14.19 -1.15 6.88
C ALA A 119 14.70 -1.03 5.43
N ILE A 120 14.35 -1.98 4.56
CA ILE A 120 14.81 -1.99 3.16
C ILE A 120 14.15 -0.86 2.38
N VAL A 121 12.82 -0.82 2.37
CA VAL A 121 12.07 0.13 1.52
C VAL A 121 12.17 1.54 2.09
N GLY A 122 12.04 1.71 3.40
CA GLY A 122 12.18 2.99 4.09
C GLY A 122 13.55 3.61 3.88
N GLY A 123 14.62 2.82 4.04
CA GLY A 123 15.98 3.27 3.78
C GLY A 123 16.20 3.70 2.33
N PHE A 124 15.63 2.98 1.36
CA PHE A 124 15.72 3.33 -0.05
C PHE A 124 14.98 4.64 -0.37
N VAL A 125 13.73 4.78 0.09
CA VAL A 125 12.90 5.97 -0.12
C VAL A 125 13.51 7.19 0.59
N PHE A 126 14.08 7.01 1.79
CA PHE A 126 14.77 8.08 2.51
C PHE A 126 16.02 8.59 1.78
N LYS A 127 16.81 7.67 1.22
CA LYS A 127 17.98 8.04 0.39
C LYS A 127 17.56 8.87 -0.83
N ASP A 128 16.46 8.49 -1.49
CA ASP A 128 15.95 9.22 -2.65
C ASP A 128 15.40 10.60 -2.26
N TYR A 129 14.68 10.70 -1.15
CA TYR A 129 14.22 11.97 -0.59
C TYR A 129 15.38 12.94 -0.34
N ARG A 130 16.45 12.48 0.33
CA ARG A 130 17.63 13.32 0.59
C ARG A 130 18.24 13.88 -0.69
N LYS A 131 18.27 13.09 -1.75
CA LYS A 131 18.74 13.49 -3.07
C LYS A 131 17.87 14.60 -3.68
N LEU A 132 16.54 14.40 -3.64
CA LEU A 132 15.58 15.37 -4.18
C LEU A 132 15.58 16.68 -3.39
N LYS A 133 15.66 16.60 -2.06
CA LYS A 133 15.76 17.79 -1.22
C LYS A 133 17.03 18.60 -1.51
N ALA A 134 18.16 17.94 -1.67
CA ALA A 134 19.41 18.62 -2.02
C ALA A 134 19.35 19.34 -3.39
N LEU A 135 18.56 18.83 -4.34
CA LEU A 135 18.32 19.49 -5.64
C LEU A 135 17.38 20.69 -5.51
N ASP A 136 16.36 20.59 -4.66
CA ASP A 136 15.41 21.68 -4.37
C ASP A 136 16.13 22.84 -3.64
N ASP A 137 16.92 22.51 -2.61
CA ASP A 137 17.74 23.46 -1.84
C ASP A 137 18.82 24.17 -2.71
N ALA A 138 19.26 23.54 -3.80
CA ALA A 138 20.22 24.12 -4.74
C ALA A 138 19.59 25.08 -5.77
N GLY A 139 18.31 25.44 -5.63
CA GLY A 139 17.62 26.42 -6.49
C GLY A 139 17.23 25.86 -7.88
N ASN A 140 17.44 24.58 -8.14
CA ASN A 140 17.00 23.90 -9.36
C ASN A 140 15.57 23.34 -9.25
N GLY A 141 14.80 23.88 -8.32
CA GLY A 141 13.46 23.42 -7.90
C GLY A 141 12.30 23.88 -8.78
N GLU A 142 12.51 24.21 -10.02
CA GLU A 142 11.41 24.32 -10.98
C GLU A 142 10.92 22.90 -11.30
N GLU A 143 9.70 22.58 -10.91
CA GLU A 143 8.72 21.55 -11.36
C GLU A 143 9.22 20.41 -12.29
N GLN A 144 10.50 20.07 -12.30
CA GLN A 144 10.97 18.91 -13.03
C GLN A 144 10.53 17.66 -12.28
N ALA A 145 9.55 16.96 -12.83
CA ALA A 145 9.26 15.58 -12.47
C ALA A 145 10.58 14.85 -12.25
N ALA A 146 10.76 14.21 -11.09
CA ALA A 146 12.01 13.55 -10.73
C ALA A 146 12.51 12.72 -11.94
N PRO A 147 13.78 12.87 -12.37
CA PRO A 147 14.24 12.24 -13.60
C PRO A 147 14.00 10.73 -13.52
N LEU A 148 13.43 10.17 -14.58
CA LEU A 148 13.16 8.74 -14.68
C LEU A 148 14.42 7.95 -14.32
N THR A 149 14.28 6.95 -13.49
CA THR A 149 15.36 6.02 -13.16
C THR A 149 15.87 5.32 -14.42
N LYS A 150 17.12 4.86 -14.41
CA LYS A 150 17.65 4.06 -15.53
C LYS A 150 16.78 2.81 -15.78
N LEU A 151 16.27 2.21 -14.70
CA LEU A 151 15.39 1.04 -14.75
C LEU A 151 14.05 1.38 -15.40
N ALA A 152 13.41 2.48 -15.01
CA ALA A 152 12.14 2.91 -15.60
C ALA A 152 12.28 3.20 -17.10
N ARG A 153 13.36 3.88 -17.51
CA ARG A 153 13.67 4.10 -18.93
C ARG A 153 13.84 2.80 -19.70
N TRP A 154 14.53 1.83 -19.11
CA TRP A 154 14.72 0.51 -19.73
C TRP A 154 13.38 -0.22 -19.84
N VAL A 155 12.56 -0.29 -18.77
CA VAL A 155 11.24 -0.93 -18.79
C VAL A 155 10.32 -0.30 -19.84
N GLN A 156 10.31 1.03 -19.95
CA GLN A 156 9.51 1.75 -20.96
C GLN A 156 10.05 1.59 -22.39
N SER A 157 11.33 1.25 -22.56
CA SER A 157 11.91 1.00 -23.89
C SER A 157 11.63 -0.40 -24.44
N VAL A 158 11.34 -1.37 -23.56
CA VAL A 158 11.08 -2.76 -23.95
C VAL A 158 9.64 -2.90 -24.41
N LYS A 159 9.44 -3.04 -25.71
CA LYS A 159 8.12 -3.22 -26.34
C LYS A 159 7.93 -4.68 -26.74
N ILE A 160 7.00 -5.37 -26.08
CA ILE A 160 6.67 -6.77 -26.36
C ILE A 160 5.29 -6.81 -27.04
N PRO A 161 5.20 -7.13 -28.34
CA PRO A 161 3.93 -7.13 -29.05
C PRO A 161 2.86 -7.99 -28.36
N GLY A 162 1.63 -7.50 -28.32
CA GLY A 162 0.50 -8.21 -27.70
C GLY A 162 0.38 -8.07 -26.18
N THR A 163 1.38 -7.46 -25.49
CA THR A 163 1.35 -7.29 -24.02
C THR A 163 1.38 -5.83 -23.58
N MET A 164 1.30 -4.89 -24.50
CA MET A 164 1.45 -3.48 -24.22
C MET A 164 0.16 -2.84 -23.71
N ILE A 165 0.27 -2.08 -22.63
CA ILE A 165 -0.80 -1.21 -22.13
C ILE A 165 -0.28 0.21 -21.99
N TYR A 166 -1.10 1.19 -22.39
CA TYR A 166 -0.78 2.59 -22.14
C TYR A 166 -1.10 2.96 -20.71
N SER A 167 -0.11 3.46 -19.98
CA SER A 167 -0.24 4.02 -18.64
C SER A 167 -0.34 5.54 -18.73
N LYS A 168 -1.45 6.08 -18.22
CA LYS A 168 -1.64 7.54 -18.08
C LYS A 168 -0.64 8.15 -17.10
N GLY A 169 -0.29 7.41 -16.05
CA GLY A 169 0.63 7.87 -15.02
C GLY A 169 2.08 7.95 -15.49
N ALA A 170 2.53 6.93 -16.21
CA ALA A 170 3.87 6.90 -16.77
C ALA A 170 3.99 7.68 -18.10
N GLN A 171 2.85 8.07 -18.72
CA GLN A 171 2.75 8.63 -20.08
C GLN A 171 3.50 7.78 -21.12
N ALA A 172 3.50 6.47 -20.94
CA ALA A 172 4.22 5.50 -21.73
C ALA A 172 3.45 4.19 -21.89
N GLU A 173 3.80 3.42 -22.91
CA GLU A 173 3.35 2.04 -23.04
C GLU A 173 4.24 1.14 -22.17
N LEU A 174 3.61 0.30 -21.35
CA LEU A 174 4.25 -0.65 -20.46
C LEU A 174 3.85 -2.08 -20.84
N SER A 175 4.81 -3.00 -20.86
CA SER A 175 4.48 -4.42 -21.03
C SER A 175 3.92 -5.00 -19.74
N VAL A 176 2.80 -5.72 -19.86
CA VAL A 176 2.14 -6.46 -18.77
C VAL A 176 3.12 -7.41 -18.06
N LEU A 177 4.11 -7.94 -18.77
CA LEU A 177 5.11 -8.84 -18.19
C LEU A 177 5.91 -8.21 -17.04
N PHE A 178 6.14 -6.90 -17.06
CA PHE A 178 6.76 -6.19 -15.93
C PHE A 178 5.76 -5.94 -14.78
N LEU A 179 4.46 -5.91 -15.08
CA LEU A 179 3.43 -5.70 -14.08
C LEU A 179 3.15 -6.96 -13.25
N VAL A 180 3.32 -8.14 -13.84
CA VAL A 180 3.13 -9.43 -13.14
C VAL A 180 3.95 -9.52 -11.86
N PRO A 181 5.31 -9.42 -11.88
CA PRO A 181 6.11 -9.55 -10.66
C PRO A 181 5.84 -8.42 -9.66
N ILE A 182 5.57 -7.20 -10.12
CA ILE A 182 5.26 -6.06 -9.24
C ILE A 182 3.92 -6.29 -8.54
N GLY A 183 2.88 -6.63 -9.28
CA GLY A 183 1.57 -6.94 -8.69
C GLY A 183 1.66 -8.10 -7.72
N PHE A 184 2.25 -9.22 -8.13
CA PHE A 184 2.40 -10.40 -7.27
C PHE A 184 3.14 -10.09 -5.97
N ALA A 185 4.30 -9.41 -6.02
CA ALA A 185 5.05 -9.03 -4.83
C ALA A 185 4.26 -8.09 -3.91
N THR A 186 3.49 -7.15 -4.49
CA THR A 186 2.60 -6.25 -3.75
C THR A 186 1.53 -7.02 -3.00
N GLY A 187 0.89 -7.99 -3.65
CA GLY A 187 -0.15 -8.83 -3.05
C GLY A 187 0.39 -9.81 -2.02
N PHE A 188 1.54 -10.43 -2.30
CA PHE A 188 2.21 -11.30 -1.35
C PHE A 188 2.52 -10.57 -0.03
N LEU A 189 3.11 -9.37 -0.13
CA LEU A 189 3.40 -8.57 1.05
C LEU A 189 2.10 -8.12 1.75
N ALA A 190 1.06 -7.79 0.98
CA ALA A 190 -0.23 -7.42 1.57
C ALA A 190 -0.85 -8.54 2.39
N SER A 191 -0.73 -9.80 1.96
CA SER A 191 -1.23 -10.95 2.72
C SER A 191 -0.38 -11.27 3.94
N ALA A 192 0.93 -11.00 3.88
CA ALA A 192 1.86 -11.24 4.99
C ALA A 192 1.72 -10.21 6.12
N ILE A 193 1.60 -8.92 5.77
CA ILE A 193 1.61 -7.81 6.74
C ILE A 193 0.51 -6.77 6.51
N ALA A 194 -0.43 -7.01 5.62
CA ALA A 194 -1.49 -6.10 5.16
C ALA A 194 -0.99 -4.83 4.40
N VAL A 195 0.30 -4.70 4.10
CA VAL A 195 0.95 -3.47 3.61
C VAL A 195 1.57 -3.65 2.22
N GLY A 196 0.77 -4.00 1.22
CA GLY A 196 1.24 -4.14 -0.17
C GLY A 196 1.87 -2.87 -0.77
N GLY A 197 1.35 -1.71 -0.40
CA GLY A 197 1.81 -0.42 -0.93
C GLY A 197 3.25 -0.05 -0.63
N PHE A 198 3.90 -0.69 0.33
CA PHE A 198 5.33 -0.49 0.58
C PHE A 198 6.22 -1.02 -0.54
N ILE A 199 5.75 -1.98 -1.32
CA ILE A 199 6.41 -2.41 -2.55
C ILE A 199 5.74 -1.79 -3.78
N GLY A 200 4.41 -1.79 -3.83
CA GLY A 200 3.64 -1.34 -4.98
C GLY A 200 3.93 0.11 -5.37
N VAL A 201 3.89 1.03 -4.41
CA VAL A 201 4.14 2.45 -4.70
C VAL A 201 5.58 2.72 -5.13
N PRO A 202 6.64 2.30 -4.40
CA PRO A 202 8.00 2.44 -4.88
C PRO A 202 8.26 1.76 -6.21
N ALA A 203 7.70 0.57 -6.45
CA ALA A 203 7.86 -0.10 -7.74
C ALA A 203 7.22 0.70 -8.89
N MET A 204 6.04 1.26 -8.70
CA MET A 204 5.42 2.14 -9.70
C MET A 204 6.26 3.40 -9.96
N ILE A 205 6.87 3.98 -8.93
CA ILE A 205 7.73 5.17 -9.07
C ILE A 205 9.04 4.80 -9.77
N TYR A 206 9.77 3.81 -9.25
CA TYR A 206 11.18 3.57 -9.64
C TYR A 206 11.35 2.59 -10.79
N ILE A 207 10.38 1.69 -11.02
CA ILE A 207 10.43 0.68 -12.09
C ILE A 207 9.55 1.10 -13.27
N LEU A 208 8.34 1.64 -13.00
CA LEU A 208 7.41 2.02 -14.08
C LEU A 208 7.53 3.50 -14.46
N GLY A 209 8.07 4.36 -13.57
CA GLY A 209 8.30 5.78 -13.84
C GLY A 209 7.10 6.69 -13.59
N LEU A 210 6.18 6.31 -12.69
CA LEU A 210 5.06 7.16 -12.30
C LEU A 210 5.50 8.27 -11.34
N PRO A 211 4.89 9.46 -11.40
CA PRO A 211 4.97 10.44 -10.31
C PRO A 211 4.46 9.87 -8.99
N ALA A 212 5.04 10.27 -7.85
CA ALA A 212 4.71 9.69 -6.54
C ALA A 212 3.23 9.91 -6.17
N ILE A 213 2.67 11.06 -6.51
CA ILE A 213 1.24 11.36 -6.32
C ILE A 213 0.38 10.37 -7.11
N MET A 214 0.70 10.10 -8.38
CA MET A 214 -0.09 9.15 -9.20
C MET A 214 0.13 7.70 -8.76
N ALA A 215 1.35 7.31 -8.41
CA ALA A 215 1.64 5.97 -7.91
C ALA A 215 0.86 5.68 -6.62
N SER A 216 0.88 6.59 -5.65
CA SER A 216 0.13 6.44 -4.39
C SER A 216 -1.38 6.40 -4.59
N ALA A 217 -1.92 7.14 -5.55
CA ALA A 217 -3.34 7.13 -5.87
C ALA A 217 -3.76 5.86 -6.62
N THR A 218 -2.92 5.39 -7.55
CA THR A 218 -3.14 4.15 -8.31
C THR A 218 -3.09 2.93 -7.40
N GLU A 219 -2.22 2.96 -6.38
CA GLU A 219 -2.16 1.92 -5.35
C GLU A 219 -3.49 1.73 -4.60
N LEU A 220 -4.34 2.76 -4.48
CA LEU A 220 -5.66 2.61 -3.87
C LEU A 220 -6.58 1.69 -4.71
N VAL A 221 -6.43 1.67 -6.02
CA VAL A 221 -7.17 0.74 -6.89
C VAL A 221 -6.67 -0.70 -6.67
N ILE A 222 -5.34 -0.88 -6.59
CA ILE A 222 -4.74 -2.19 -6.29
C ILE A 222 -5.20 -2.65 -4.90
N ALA A 223 -5.16 -1.76 -3.91
CA ALA A 223 -5.58 -2.03 -2.55
C ALA A 223 -7.07 -2.40 -2.43
N PHE A 224 -7.92 -1.82 -3.26
CA PHE A 224 -9.34 -2.19 -3.34
C PHE A 224 -9.50 -3.64 -3.82
N ILE A 225 -8.83 -4.03 -4.91
CA ILE A 225 -8.94 -5.38 -5.48
C ILE A 225 -8.42 -6.41 -4.49
N MET A 226 -7.16 -6.30 -4.05
CA MET A 226 -6.59 -7.27 -3.11
C MET A 226 -7.20 -7.22 -1.71
N GLY A 227 -7.85 -6.11 -1.33
CA GLY A 227 -8.64 -6.03 -0.11
C GLY A 227 -9.94 -6.80 -0.22
N LEU A 228 -10.61 -6.73 -1.37
CA LEU A 228 -11.86 -7.44 -1.64
C LEU A 228 -11.63 -8.96 -1.66
N GLY A 229 -10.70 -9.44 -2.49
CA GLY A 229 -10.39 -10.87 -2.58
C GLY A 229 -9.78 -11.40 -1.29
N GLY A 230 -8.83 -10.69 -0.68
CA GLY A 230 -8.27 -11.08 0.61
C GLY A 230 -9.32 -11.18 1.72
N THR A 231 -10.35 -10.31 1.70
CA THR A 231 -11.49 -10.41 2.63
C THR A 231 -12.26 -11.72 2.44
N ILE A 232 -12.51 -12.11 1.20
CA ILE A 232 -13.18 -13.38 0.89
C ILE A 232 -12.32 -14.56 1.37
N PHE A 233 -11.02 -14.55 1.03
CA PHE A 233 -10.13 -15.68 1.36
C PHE A 233 -9.90 -15.85 2.86
N TYR A 234 -9.64 -14.80 3.60
CA TYR A 234 -9.47 -14.87 5.05
C TYR A 234 -10.80 -15.03 5.78
N GLY A 235 -11.89 -14.50 5.21
CA GLY A 235 -13.24 -14.69 5.72
C GLY A 235 -13.70 -16.14 5.70
N LEU A 236 -13.40 -16.88 4.62
CA LEU A 236 -13.69 -18.31 4.50
C LEU A 236 -12.90 -19.16 5.52
N GLU A 237 -11.75 -18.68 6.00
CA GLU A 237 -11.00 -19.32 7.08
C GLU A 237 -11.47 -18.94 8.49
N GLY A 238 -12.42 -18.02 8.61
CA GLY A 238 -12.96 -17.57 9.89
C GLY A 238 -11.97 -16.79 10.77
N VAL A 239 -10.89 -16.23 10.18
CA VAL A 239 -9.85 -15.50 10.91
C VAL A 239 -10.05 -13.98 10.91
N VAL A 240 -11.11 -13.47 10.29
CA VAL A 240 -11.46 -12.04 10.31
C VAL A 240 -12.26 -11.71 11.57
N ASP A 241 -11.76 -10.82 12.42
CA ASP A 241 -12.59 -10.21 13.47
C ASP A 241 -13.28 -8.96 12.92
N ILE A 242 -14.57 -9.10 12.64
CA ILE A 242 -15.39 -8.05 12.04
C ILE A 242 -15.51 -6.82 12.96
N ARG A 243 -15.43 -6.98 14.29
CA ARG A 243 -15.54 -5.88 15.25
C ARG A 243 -14.31 -4.98 15.14
N LEU A 244 -13.11 -5.58 15.12
CA LEU A 244 -11.85 -4.85 14.89
C LEU A 244 -11.87 -4.14 13.53
N ALA A 245 -12.28 -4.85 12.47
CA ALA A 245 -12.38 -4.30 11.13
C ALA A 245 -13.31 -3.09 11.06
N MET A 246 -14.50 -3.17 11.68
CA MET A 246 -15.51 -2.09 11.65
C MET A 246 -15.09 -0.87 12.46
N LEU A 247 -14.48 -1.03 13.64
CA LEU A 247 -14.01 0.08 14.45
C LEU A 247 -12.92 0.89 13.72
N ILE A 248 -11.94 0.20 13.12
CA ILE A 248 -10.90 0.86 12.35
C ILE A 248 -11.48 1.47 11.07
N LEU A 249 -12.46 0.83 10.42
CA LEU A 249 -13.12 1.35 9.23
C LEU A 249 -13.81 2.69 9.52
N LEU A 250 -14.56 2.77 10.61
CA LEU A 250 -15.23 4.01 11.02
C LEU A 250 -14.25 5.18 11.08
N GLY A 251 -13.13 5.02 11.77
CA GLY A 251 -12.09 6.06 11.81
C GLY A 251 -11.46 6.34 10.45
N SER A 252 -11.11 5.28 9.70
CA SER A 252 -10.39 5.43 8.45
C SER A 252 -11.21 6.05 7.33
N LEU A 253 -12.52 5.94 7.31
CA LEU A 253 -13.36 6.63 6.31
C LEU A 253 -13.28 8.15 6.45
N PHE A 254 -13.20 8.68 7.68
CA PHE A 254 -12.93 10.11 7.91
C PHE A 254 -11.49 10.46 7.52
N GLY A 255 -10.53 9.66 7.99
CA GLY A 255 -9.11 9.89 7.71
C GLY A 255 -8.76 9.90 6.22
N VAL A 256 -9.30 8.97 5.44
CA VAL A 256 -9.09 8.89 3.98
C VAL A 256 -9.56 10.17 3.27
N GLN A 257 -10.67 10.74 3.71
CA GLN A 257 -11.18 11.96 3.09
C GLN A 257 -10.29 13.17 3.36
N LEU A 258 -9.81 13.30 4.60
CA LEU A 258 -8.87 14.36 4.98
C LEU A 258 -7.51 14.20 4.28
N GLY A 259 -6.97 12.98 4.27
CA GLY A 259 -5.71 12.68 3.59
C GLY A 259 -5.79 12.91 2.08
N ALA A 260 -6.90 12.55 1.42
CA ALA A 260 -7.08 12.79 -0.01
C ALA A 260 -7.15 14.29 -0.36
N ILE A 261 -7.78 15.13 0.49
CA ILE A 261 -7.72 16.57 0.32
C ILE A 261 -6.29 17.08 0.48
N GLY A 262 -5.57 16.58 1.48
CA GLY A 262 -4.17 16.94 1.71
C GLY A 262 -3.28 16.75 0.48
N THR A 263 -3.53 15.71 -0.35
CA THR A 263 -2.71 15.44 -1.55
C THR A 263 -2.84 16.52 -2.65
N THR A 264 -3.81 17.39 -2.58
CA THR A 264 -3.96 18.53 -3.54
C THR A 264 -3.03 19.69 -3.22
N TYR A 265 -2.44 19.71 -2.01
CA TYR A 265 -1.57 20.78 -1.52
C TYR A 265 -0.11 20.37 -1.39
N VAL A 266 0.21 19.08 -1.59
CA VAL A 266 1.57 18.55 -1.43
C VAL A 266 2.24 18.29 -2.78
N LYS A 267 3.55 18.52 -2.84
CA LYS A 267 4.40 18.19 -3.99
C LYS A 267 4.87 16.73 -3.91
N ASP A 268 5.29 16.17 -5.05
CA ASP A 268 5.77 14.77 -5.18
C ASP A 268 6.87 14.41 -4.17
N TYR A 269 7.84 15.29 -3.94
CA TYR A 269 8.92 15.05 -2.98
C TYR A 269 8.43 15.00 -1.53
N GLN A 270 7.36 15.74 -1.19
CA GLN A 270 6.76 15.72 0.14
C GLN A 270 6.03 14.39 0.40
N VAL A 271 5.39 13.80 -0.62
CA VAL A 271 4.82 12.44 -0.54
C VAL A 271 5.93 11.43 -0.26
N LYS A 272 7.05 11.51 -0.96
CA LYS A 272 8.22 10.64 -0.73
C LYS A 272 8.83 10.85 0.65
N PHE A 273 8.90 12.10 1.12
CA PHE A 273 9.35 12.39 2.49
C PHE A 273 8.45 11.75 3.54
N THR A 274 7.14 11.96 3.40
CA THR A 274 6.16 11.38 4.32
C THR A 274 6.25 9.85 4.32
N MET A 275 6.38 9.22 3.14
CA MET A 275 6.63 7.78 3.04
C MET A 275 7.89 7.36 3.79
N ALA A 276 9.01 8.04 3.58
CA ALA A 276 10.28 7.71 4.21
C ALA A 276 10.24 7.84 5.74
N VAL A 277 9.69 8.95 6.25
CA VAL A 277 9.57 9.20 7.70
C VAL A 277 8.65 8.17 8.37
N ILE A 278 7.61 7.75 7.66
CA ILE A 278 6.63 6.79 8.18
C ILE A 278 7.19 5.36 8.20
N MET A 279 8.10 5.03 7.26
CA MET A 279 8.71 3.70 7.16
C MET A 279 9.90 3.51 8.11
N LEU A 280 10.57 4.57 8.55
CA LEU A 280 11.73 4.54 9.47
C LEU A 280 11.33 4.78 10.91
#